data_63736ace352a7d8cedbee17576d1202a
#
_entry.id   63736ace352a7d8cedbee17576d1202a
#
_cell.length_a   1.000
_cell.length_b   1.000
_cell.length_c   1.000
_cell.angle_alpha   90.00
_cell.angle_beta   90.00
_cell.angle_gamma   90.00
#
_symmetry.space_group_name_H-M   'P 1'
#
loop_
_entity.id
_entity.type
_entity.pdbx_description
1 polymer ?
#
loop_
_entity_poly.entity_id
_entity_poly.type
_entity_poly.pdbx_seq_one_letter_code
_entity_poly.pdbx_strand_id
1 'polypeptide(L)'
;MASALCSPCHHHHHRPFNYRRLRASPSSHARPRSGTSGPSGSTTAKYLCSRPMSTSRGGSVTCSSTEASKSKQGPDHLLILVHGIMASPSDWTYGEAVLKKRLGGNFVIYASSSNIYVKTFDGIDVAGRRLAKEVLDVVQKMDGLRKISFIAHSLGGLFARYAISILYSLKEKEMGSSSSVMPTIGGSEISGHTPGLGVIAGLEPINFITLATPHLGVRGKNQLPFLQGLSILEKLAAPLAPFIVGRTGAQLFLTDGEPSKPPLLLLMTSDHDDTMFISALAAFKNRILYANVSYDHMVGWKTSSIRRELDLRKPLHRSVGGYKHIVNVEYCSPVSSDGPHFPSRAARAKEAAQSTPNTENTEEYHKMMEEEMIHGLQRVGWKKVDVNFHASLWPYSAHNNIHVKNEWVHNAGAGVIAHVADSIKQTCLQASL
;
A
#
# COMPACT_ATOMS: atom_id res chain seq x y z
N MET A 1 20.29 62.70 26.44
CA MET A 1 19.27 63.04 27.49
C MET A 1 18.39 61.83 27.58
N ALA A 2 18.71 60.88 28.34
CA ALA A 2 18.44 60.53 29.72
C ALA A 2 16.96 60.74 30.12
N SER A 3 16.31 59.61 30.35
CA SER A 3 15.57 59.33 31.56
C SER A 3 15.05 57.91 31.60
N ALA A 4 15.55 57.18 32.57
CA ALA A 4 15.11 55.91 33.09
C ALA A 4 13.94 56.11 34.09
N LEU A 5 13.13 55.08 34.33
CA LEU A 5 12.40 54.76 35.57
C LEU A 5 11.90 53.31 35.46
N CYS A 6 12.44 52.49 36.16
CA CYS A 6 12.35 51.70 37.39
C CYS A 6 10.98 51.07 37.69
N SER A 7 11.09 49.78 37.98
CA SER A 7 10.15 48.74 38.43
C SER A 7 9.23 49.10 39.63
N PRO A 8 8.25 48.20 39.98
CA PRO A 8 8.60 47.21 41.00
C PRO A 8 8.01 45.77 40.84
N CYS A 9 8.70 44.87 41.49
CA CYS A 9 8.42 43.44 41.72
C CYS A 9 7.14 43.21 42.54
N HIS A 10 6.45 42.10 42.24
CA HIS A 10 5.62 41.43 43.23
C HIS A 10 5.94 39.91 43.24
N HIS A 11 6.43 39.48 44.39
CA HIS A 11 6.56 38.13 44.84
C HIS A 11 5.18 37.50 45.06
N HIS A 12 4.94 36.29 44.59
CA HIS A 12 3.97 35.36 45.17
C HIS A 12 4.51 33.95 45.27
N HIS A 13 4.38 33.43 46.46
CA HIS A 13 4.82 32.23 47.12
C HIS A 13 4.57 30.91 46.36
N HIS A 14 5.60 30.11 46.35
CA HIS A 14 5.55 28.63 46.16
C HIS A 14 4.86 27.98 47.37
N ARG A 15 3.93 27.06 47.10
CA ARG A 15 3.58 25.95 48.00
C ARG A 15 3.80 24.59 47.30
N PRO A 16 4.46 23.63 47.92
CA PRO A 16 4.70 22.33 47.36
C PRO A 16 3.51 21.38 47.59
N PHE A 17 3.10 20.63 46.55
CA PHE A 17 2.12 19.54 46.72
C PHE A 17 2.85 18.24 47.05
N ASN A 18 2.46 17.67 48.18
CA ASN A 18 2.95 16.43 48.73
C ASN A 18 2.46 15.20 47.96
N TYR A 19 3.38 14.36 47.51
CA TYR A 19 3.13 12.99 47.08
C TYR A 19 2.85 12.08 48.28
N ARG A 20 1.65 11.55 48.41
CA ARG A 20 1.34 10.43 49.30
C ARG A 20 1.54 9.12 48.58
N ARG A 21 2.60 8.41 48.91
CA ARG A 21 2.82 6.99 48.65
C ARG A 21 1.77 6.17 49.42
N LEU A 22 1.02 5.32 48.72
CA LEU A 22 0.32 4.22 49.37
C LEU A 22 1.15 2.93 49.16
N ARG A 23 1.61 2.41 50.27
CA ARG A 23 2.31 1.13 50.44
C ARG A 23 1.32 -0.02 50.27
N ALA A 24 1.77 -1.05 49.56
CA ALA A 24 1.22 -2.39 49.59
C ALA A 24 1.65 -3.10 50.89
N SER A 25 0.80 -3.95 51.44
CA SER A 25 1.16 -4.99 52.37
C SER A 25 0.31 -6.26 52.15
N PRO A 26 0.87 -7.45 52.36
CA PRO A 26 0.29 -8.71 51.91
C PRO A 26 -0.34 -9.50 53.08
N SER A 27 -1.30 -10.39 52.76
CA SER A 27 -1.69 -11.51 53.64
C SER A 27 -2.18 -12.63 52.73
N SER A 28 -1.51 -13.76 52.61
CA SER A 28 -1.25 -14.95 53.40
C SER A 28 -2.48 -15.86 53.63
N HIS A 29 -2.31 -17.10 53.11
CA HIS A 29 -2.86 -18.39 53.54
C HIS A 29 -4.32 -18.71 53.25
N ALA A 30 -4.65 -19.80 52.51
CA ALA A 30 -4.63 -21.19 52.96
C ALA A 30 -5.04 -22.17 51.85
N ARG A 31 -4.29 -23.25 51.70
CA ARG A 31 -4.78 -24.57 51.23
C ARG A 31 -5.31 -25.32 52.46
N PRO A 32 -6.23 -26.29 52.34
CA PRO A 32 -5.82 -27.64 51.97
C PRO A 32 -6.88 -28.59 51.33
N ARG A 33 -6.34 -29.63 50.68
CA ARG A 33 -6.66 -31.09 50.71
C ARG A 33 -8.01 -31.62 50.19
N SER A 34 -7.94 -32.44 49.10
CA SER A 34 -7.89 -33.92 49.04
C SER A 34 -9.24 -34.67 49.07
N GLY A 35 -9.42 -35.58 48.16
CA GLY A 35 -10.43 -36.66 48.15
C GLY A 35 -10.73 -37.09 46.73
N THR A 36 -10.03 -38.00 46.17
CA THR A 36 -10.10 -39.46 46.00
C THR A 36 -11.31 -39.97 45.24
N SER A 37 -10.98 -40.81 44.27
CA SER A 37 -11.65 -41.99 43.73
C SER A 37 -12.45 -41.84 42.42
N GLY A 38 -11.92 -42.55 41.38
CA GLY A 38 -12.64 -43.00 40.16
C GLY A 38 -13.59 -44.17 40.52
N PRO A 39 -14.13 -44.95 39.56
CA PRO A 39 -13.57 -45.34 38.27
C PRO A 39 -14.57 -45.46 37.11
N SER A 40 -14.02 -45.69 35.92
CA SER A 40 -14.48 -46.54 34.81
C SER A 40 -15.88 -46.43 34.22
N GLY A 41 -15.89 -46.35 32.86
CA GLY A 41 -17.09 -46.58 32.01
C GLY A 41 -16.78 -46.43 30.55
N SER A 42 -16.13 -47.42 29.95
CA SER A 42 -15.99 -47.69 28.54
C SER A 42 -17.37 -47.91 27.91
N THR A 43 -17.67 -47.27 26.78
CA THR A 43 -18.58 -47.85 25.79
C THR A 43 -18.24 -47.39 24.38
N THR A 44 -17.61 -48.30 23.69
CA THR A 44 -17.40 -48.38 22.23
C THR A 44 -18.73 -48.66 21.56
N ALA A 45 -19.17 -47.88 20.63
CA ALA A 45 -20.23 -48.21 19.68
C ALA A 45 -19.64 -48.27 18.26
N LYS A 46 -19.36 -49.49 17.84
CA LYS A 46 -19.17 -49.89 16.46
C LYS A 46 -20.52 -49.93 15.77
N TYR A 47 -20.69 -49.28 14.65
CA TYR A 47 -21.74 -49.64 13.69
C TYR A 47 -21.14 -50.26 12.44
N LEU A 48 -21.53 -51.50 12.26
CA LEU A 48 -21.21 -52.36 11.14
C LEU A 48 -21.88 -51.92 9.85
N CYS A 49 -21.14 -52.11 8.82
CA CYS A 49 -21.45 -52.18 7.40
C CYS A 49 -22.48 -53.28 7.11
N SER A 50 -23.46 -53.00 6.29
CA SER A 50 -24.26 -54.07 5.61
C SER A 50 -24.35 -53.72 4.11
N ARG A 51 -23.73 -54.55 3.32
CA ARG A 51 -23.96 -54.71 1.87
C ARG A 51 -25.22 -55.55 1.64
N PRO A 52 -25.91 -55.35 0.53
CA PRO A 52 -26.38 -56.49 -0.24
C PRO A 52 -25.80 -56.53 -1.66
N MET A 53 -25.34 -57.70 -2.05
CA MET A 53 -25.12 -58.12 -3.43
C MET A 53 -26.43 -58.40 -4.13
N SER A 54 -26.57 -58.03 -5.39
CA SER A 54 -27.26 -58.85 -6.35
C SER A 54 -26.82 -58.53 -7.78
N THR A 55 -26.60 -59.59 -8.50
CA THR A 55 -26.18 -59.85 -9.86
C THR A 55 -27.19 -59.44 -10.91
N SER A 56 -26.82 -58.89 -12.07
CA SER A 56 -26.88 -59.59 -13.38
C SER A 56 -26.68 -58.64 -14.59
N ARG A 57 -25.79 -59.12 -15.46
CA ARG A 57 -25.77 -59.12 -16.93
C ARG A 57 -26.03 -57.86 -17.75
N GLY A 58 -24.99 -57.47 -18.49
CA GLY A 58 -25.04 -57.47 -19.96
C GLY A 58 -25.23 -56.11 -20.61
N GLY A 59 -24.20 -55.62 -21.26
CA GLY A 59 -24.29 -54.50 -22.19
C GLY A 59 -22.95 -53.77 -22.35
N SER A 60 -22.09 -54.31 -23.24
CA SER A 60 -20.88 -53.63 -23.71
C SER A 60 -21.28 -52.40 -24.53
N VAL A 61 -21.10 -51.19 -23.96
CA VAL A 61 -21.01 -49.95 -24.72
C VAL A 61 -19.69 -49.32 -24.34
N THR A 62 -18.72 -49.43 -25.21
CA THR A 62 -17.45 -48.70 -25.17
C THR A 62 -17.71 -47.22 -25.40
N CYS A 63 -17.98 -46.50 -24.34
CA CYS A 63 -17.78 -45.06 -24.31
C CYS A 63 -16.30 -44.80 -23.98
N SER A 64 -15.53 -44.47 -24.99
CA SER A 64 -14.22 -43.85 -24.84
C SER A 64 -14.42 -42.48 -24.18
N SER A 65 -14.43 -42.45 -22.86
CA SER A 65 -14.21 -41.23 -22.10
C SER A 65 -12.75 -40.85 -22.29
N THR A 66 -12.49 -39.98 -23.23
CA THR A 66 -11.30 -39.13 -23.23
C THR A 66 -11.38 -38.29 -21.96
N GLU A 67 -10.89 -38.82 -20.84
CA GLU A 67 -10.46 -38.01 -19.72
C GLU A 67 -9.32 -37.14 -20.25
N ALA A 68 -9.68 -35.89 -20.61
CA ALA A 68 -8.69 -34.83 -20.79
C ALA A 68 -7.93 -34.74 -19.47
N SER A 69 -6.72 -35.30 -19.45
CA SER A 69 -5.75 -35.09 -18.39
C SER A 69 -5.54 -33.60 -18.25
N LYS A 70 -6.23 -32.96 -17.30
CA LYS A 70 -5.87 -31.64 -16.80
C LYS A 70 -4.47 -31.78 -16.22
N SER A 71 -3.46 -31.53 -17.05
CA SER A 71 -2.11 -31.28 -16.57
C SER A 71 -2.22 -30.33 -15.42
N LYS A 72 -1.76 -30.69 -14.23
CA LYS A 72 -1.62 -29.79 -13.09
C LYS A 72 -0.56 -28.76 -13.48
N GLN A 73 -0.98 -27.73 -14.19
CA GLN A 73 -0.14 -26.58 -14.50
C GLN A 73 0.21 -25.95 -13.16
N GLY A 74 1.49 -25.75 -12.88
CA GLY A 74 1.97 -25.09 -11.66
C GLY A 74 1.43 -23.66 -11.54
N PRO A 75 1.69 -22.98 -10.42
CA PRO A 75 1.25 -21.60 -10.22
C PRO A 75 1.86 -20.69 -11.30
N ASP A 76 1.03 -19.86 -11.92
CA ASP A 76 1.42 -18.95 -13.00
C ASP A 76 1.41 -17.47 -12.60
N HIS A 77 0.97 -17.13 -11.37
CA HIS A 77 0.77 -15.77 -10.91
C HIS A 77 1.60 -15.47 -9.66
N LEU A 78 2.56 -14.57 -9.78
CA LEU A 78 3.36 -14.08 -8.66
C LEU A 78 2.67 -12.91 -7.98
N LEU A 79 2.43 -13.00 -6.67
CA LEU A 79 1.88 -11.93 -5.83
C LEU A 79 2.94 -11.50 -4.81
N ILE A 80 3.45 -10.29 -4.97
CA ILE A 80 4.46 -9.69 -4.09
C ILE A 80 3.77 -8.88 -2.98
N LEU A 81 4.10 -9.17 -1.72
CA LEU A 81 3.65 -8.42 -0.55
C LEU A 81 4.80 -7.52 -0.07
N VAL A 82 4.56 -6.20 0.02
CA VAL A 82 5.58 -5.22 0.39
C VAL A 82 5.19 -4.52 1.68
N HIS A 83 5.99 -4.67 2.72
CA HIS A 83 5.76 -4.05 4.03
C HIS A 83 6.19 -2.58 4.08
N GLY A 84 5.76 -1.86 5.14
CA GLY A 84 6.04 -0.43 5.35
C GLY A 84 7.31 -0.14 6.15
N ILE A 85 7.33 1.07 6.75
CA ILE A 85 8.45 1.58 7.56
C ILE A 85 8.70 0.72 8.81
N MET A 86 9.95 0.47 9.13
CA MET A 86 10.38 -0.31 10.32
C MET A 86 9.70 -1.67 10.43
N ALA A 87 9.24 -2.24 9.33
CA ALA A 87 8.48 -3.48 9.26
C ALA A 87 9.31 -4.64 8.68
N SER A 88 8.71 -5.80 8.55
CA SER A 88 9.33 -7.01 8.02
C SER A 88 8.28 -7.92 7.34
N PRO A 89 8.67 -9.01 6.65
CA PRO A 89 7.72 -9.96 6.07
C PRO A 89 6.69 -10.51 7.07
N SER A 90 7.05 -10.61 8.37
CA SER A 90 6.14 -11.10 9.40
C SER A 90 4.88 -10.26 9.60
N ASP A 91 4.90 -8.99 9.16
CA ASP A 91 3.73 -8.12 9.20
C ASP A 91 2.62 -8.58 8.24
N TRP A 92 2.95 -9.46 7.30
CA TRP A 92 2.01 -10.05 6.33
C TRP A 92 1.52 -11.44 6.71
N THR A 93 1.90 -12.02 7.86
CA THR A 93 1.57 -13.40 8.25
C THR A 93 0.08 -13.71 8.12
N TYR A 94 -0.79 -12.85 8.66
CA TYR A 94 -2.24 -13.00 8.53
C TYR A 94 -2.71 -12.82 7.08
N GLY A 95 -2.29 -11.72 6.43
CA GLY A 95 -2.65 -11.40 5.05
C GLY A 95 -2.27 -12.51 4.09
N GLU A 96 -1.05 -13.04 4.20
CA GLU A 96 -0.55 -14.14 3.39
C GLU A 96 -1.39 -15.41 3.56
N ALA A 97 -1.72 -15.79 4.81
CA ALA A 97 -2.54 -16.96 5.10
C ALA A 97 -3.95 -16.85 4.48
N VAL A 98 -4.59 -15.68 4.62
CA VAL A 98 -5.91 -15.42 4.03
C VAL A 98 -5.86 -15.42 2.51
N LEU A 99 -4.83 -14.79 1.92
CA LEU A 99 -4.64 -14.74 0.47
C LEU A 99 -4.40 -16.14 -0.10
N LYS A 100 -3.51 -16.95 0.50
CA LYS A 100 -3.28 -18.36 0.10
C LYS A 100 -4.58 -19.16 0.12
N LYS A 101 -5.37 -19.04 1.20
CA LYS A 101 -6.64 -19.75 1.33
C LYS A 101 -7.66 -19.32 0.27
N ARG A 102 -7.74 -18.00 -0.02
CA ARG A 102 -8.77 -17.46 -0.92
C ARG A 102 -8.39 -17.53 -2.40
N LEU A 103 -7.13 -17.32 -2.76
CA LEU A 103 -6.69 -17.25 -4.16
C LEU A 103 -6.41 -18.64 -4.75
N GLY A 104 -6.08 -19.62 -3.90
CA GLY A 104 -5.83 -21.00 -4.34
C GLY A 104 -4.44 -21.23 -4.92
N GLY A 105 -4.23 -22.40 -5.54
CA GLY A 105 -2.93 -22.91 -5.94
C GLY A 105 -2.28 -22.25 -7.17
N ASN A 106 -2.99 -21.39 -7.88
CA ASN A 106 -2.45 -20.68 -9.05
C ASN A 106 -1.52 -19.52 -8.70
N PHE A 107 -1.46 -19.14 -7.41
CA PHE A 107 -0.67 -18.03 -6.92
C PHE A 107 0.55 -18.48 -6.14
N VAL A 108 1.70 -17.90 -6.45
CA VAL A 108 2.86 -17.82 -5.57
C VAL A 108 2.78 -16.51 -4.82
N ILE A 109 2.69 -16.57 -3.49
CA ILE A 109 2.66 -15.38 -2.63
C ILE A 109 4.01 -15.24 -1.97
N TYR A 110 4.66 -14.11 -2.20
CA TYR A 110 6.01 -13.80 -1.72
C TYR A 110 6.03 -12.50 -0.92
N ALA A 111 6.37 -12.57 0.35
CA ALA A 111 6.57 -11.38 1.19
C ALA A 111 8.02 -10.90 1.08
N SER A 112 8.20 -9.67 0.58
CA SER A 112 9.52 -9.06 0.35
C SER A 112 10.29 -8.88 1.65
N SER A 113 11.58 -9.20 1.63
CA SER A 113 12.52 -9.11 2.76
C SER A 113 13.69 -8.17 2.55
N SER A 114 13.82 -7.57 1.37
CA SER A 114 14.97 -6.73 1.01
C SER A 114 15.10 -5.43 1.82
N ASN A 115 13.98 -4.91 2.34
CA ASN A 115 13.91 -3.63 3.03
C ASN A 115 13.43 -3.71 4.49
N ILE A 116 13.92 -4.69 5.27
CA ILE A 116 13.51 -4.86 6.67
C ILE A 116 14.06 -3.77 7.59
N TYR A 117 13.24 -3.36 8.58
CA TYR A 117 13.60 -2.46 9.68
C TYR A 117 14.26 -1.15 9.21
N VAL A 118 15.48 -0.87 9.66
CA VAL A 118 16.20 0.38 9.40
C VAL A 118 16.52 0.60 7.91
N LYS A 119 16.55 -0.46 7.10
CA LYS A 119 16.76 -0.34 5.64
C LYS A 119 15.64 0.47 4.95
N THR A 120 14.51 0.64 5.61
CA THR A 120 13.41 1.49 5.11
C THR A 120 13.75 2.98 5.16
N PHE A 121 14.84 3.38 5.83
CA PHE A 121 15.27 4.77 5.96
C PHE A 121 16.29 5.22 4.89
N ASP A 122 16.80 4.29 4.09
CA ASP A 122 17.86 4.55 3.10
C ASP A 122 17.40 5.37 1.88
N GLY A 123 16.13 5.60 1.73
CA GLY A 123 15.49 6.30 0.63
C GLY A 123 14.56 5.40 -0.18
N ILE A 124 13.50 5.99 -0.73
CA ILE A 124 12.48 5.32 -1.54
C ILE A 124 13.11 4.71 -2.80
N ASP A 125 14.01 5.45 -3.44
CA ASP A 125 14.73 5.00 -4.62
C ASP A 125 15.68 3.82 -4.33
N VAL A 126 16.42 3.85 -3.23
CA VAL A 126 17.31 2.75 -2.81
C VAL A 126 16.50 1.51 -2.45
N ALA A 127 15.44 1.69 -1.67
CA ALA A 127 14.54 0.59 -1.29
C ALA A 127 13.81 0.01 -2.51
N GLY A 128 13.38 0.86 -3.46
CA GLY A 128 12.77 0.43 -4.71
C GLY A 128 13.71 -0.40 -5.57
N ARG A 129 14.99 -0.02 -5.69
CA ARG A 129 15.99 -0.81 -6.41
C ARG A 129 16.24 -2.18 -5.77
N ARG A 130 16.30 -2.24 -4.43
CA ARG A 130 16.43 -3.52 -3.70
C ARG A 130 15.23 -4.42 -3.97
N LEU A 131 14.02 -3.87 -3.91
CA LEU A 131 12.79 -4.60 -4.20
C LEU A 131 12.76 -5.09 -5.66
N ALA A 132 13.15 -4.24 -6.62
CA ALA A 132 13.23 -4.63 -8.03
C ALA A 132 14.18 -5.80 -8.24
N LYS A 133 15.38 -5.76 -7.65
CA LYS A 133 16.34 -6.87 -7.69
C LYS A 133 15.76 -8.14 -7.08
N GLU A 134 15.16 -8.05 -5.88
CA GLU A 134 14.53 -9.19 -5.21
C GLU A 134 13.42 -9.82 -6.07
N VAL A 135 12.58 -9.01 -6.74
CA VAL A 135 11.55 -9.51 -7.66
C VAL A 135 12.16 -10.25 -8.84
N LEU A 136 13.21 -9.71 -9.46
CA LEU A 136 13.93 -10.41 -10.56
C LEU A 136 14.52 -11.73 -10.09
N ASP A 137 15.15 -11.76 -8.92
CA ASP A 137 15.72 -12.98 -8.33
C ASP A 137 14.64 -14.06 -8.07
N VAL A 138 13.42 -13.64 -7.68
CA VAL A 138 12.29 -14.56 -7.49
C VAL A 138 11.78 -15.08 -8.84
N VAL A 139 11.60 -14.19 -9.81
CA VAL A 139 11.10 -14.57 -11.15
C VAL A 139 12.07 -15.55 -11.84
N GLN A 140 13.38 -15.30 -11.74
CA GLN A 140 14.41 -16.16 -12.33
C GLN A 140 14.47 -17.57 -11.71
N LYS A 141 14.05 -17.71 -10.44
CA LYS A 141 14.07 -19.01 -9.72
C LYS A 141 12.81 -19.83 -9.92
N MET A 142 11.79 -19.30 -10.58
CA MET A 142 10.48 -19.92 -10.66
C MET A 142 10.02 -20.02 -12.11
N ASP A 143 10.04 -21.23 -12.64
CA ASP A 143 9.53 -21.48 -13.99
C ASP A 143 8.00 -21.40 -14.06
N GLY A 144 7.48 -21.05 -15.22
CA GLY A 144 6.05 -21.06 -15.52
C GLY A 144 5.27 -19.82 -15.05
N LEU A 145 5.91 -18.84 -14.41
CA LEU A 145 5.28 -17.56 -14.07
C LEU A 145 4.95 -16.76 -15.34
N ARG A 146 3.73 -16.22 -15.39
CA ARG A 146 3.23 -15.39 -16.50
C ARG A 146 2.66 -14.07 -16.06
N LYS A 147 2.21 -13.97 -14.80
CA LYS A 147 1.49 -12.82 -14.26
C LYS A 147 2.14 -12.33 -12.98
N ILE A 148 2.06 -11.01 -12.75
CA ILE A 148 2.56 -10.39 -11.52
C ILE A 148 1.54 -9.42 -10.94
N SER A 149 1.45 -9.41 -9.61
CA SER A 149 0.66 -8.46 -8.83
C SER A 149 1.42 -8.00 -7.60
N PHE A 150 1.11 -6.80 -7.11
CA PHE A 150 1.66 -6.23 -5.89
C PHE A 150 0.56 -5.86 -4.91
N ILE A 151 0.78 -6.16 -3.64
CA ILE A 151 0.05 -5.57 -2.50
C ILE A 151 1.09 -4.93 -1.59
N ALA A 152 0.94 -3.64 -1.35
CA ALA A 152 1.92 -2.89 -0.58
C ALA A 152 1.25 -2.06 0.52
N HIS A 153 1.83 -2.08 1.73
CA HIS A 153 1.34 -1.35 2.88
C HIS A 153 2.22 -0.13 3.17
N SER A 154 1.59 1.02 3.48
CA SER A 154 2.28 2.21 3.95
C SER A 154 3.39 2.65 2.98
N LEU A 155 4.59 2.93 3.49
CA LEU A 155 5.79 3.28 2.71
C LEU A 155 6.13 2.24 1.63
N GLY A 156 5.78 0.96 1.85
CA GLY A 156 5.98 -0.10 0.87
C GLY A 156 5.33 0.15 -0.49
N GLY A 157 4.22 0.93 -0.52
CA GLY A 157 3.59 1.33 -1.77
C GLY A 157 4.46 2.28 -2.61
N LEU A 158 5.27 3.12 -1.97
CA LEU A 158 6.24 3.97 -2.66
C LEU A 158 7.44 3.16 -3.15
N PHE A 159 7.92 2.19 -2.37
CA PHE A 159 8.96 1.24 -2.82
C PHE A 159 8.49 0.45 -4.03
N ALA A 160 7.25 -0.04 -4.00
CA ALA A 160 6.66 -0.77 -5.13
C ALA A 160 6.51 0.11 -6.37
N ARG A 161 6.04 1.37 -6.24
CA ARG A 161 5.97 2.33 -7.35
C ARG A 161 7.33 2.58 -8.00
N TYR A 162 8.38 2.69 -7.18
CA TYR A 162 9.74 2.86 -7.70
C TYR A 162 10.27 1.57 -8.33
N ALA A 163 10.04 0.42 -7.70
CA ALA A 163 10.50 -0.87 -8.21
C ALA A 163 9.89 -1.21 -9.58
N ILE A 164 8.59 -0.98 -9.77
CA ILE A 164 7.93 -1.29 -11.04
C ILE A 164 8.43 -0.43 -12.20
N SER A 165 8.87 0.82 -11.96
CA SER A 165 9.46 1.65 -13.02
C SER A 165 10.80 1.11 -13.52
N ILE A 166 11.57 0.43 -12.64
CA ILE A 166 12.82 -0.25 -13.01
C ILE A 166 12.54 -1.56 -13.76
N LEU A 167 11.47 -2.27 -13.36
CA LEU A 167 11.12 -3.58 -13.90
C LEU A 167 10.30 -3.50 -15.19
N TYR A 168 9.88 -2.31 -15.56
CA TYR A 168 9.04 -2.06 -16.72
C TYR A 168 9.82 -2.18 -18.02
N SER A 169 9.25 -2.88 -18.99
CA SER A 169 9.70 -2.88 -20.38
C SER A 169 8.51 -2.99 -21.32
N LEU A 170 8.66 -2.49 -22.54
CA LEU A 170 7.68 -2.70 -23.59
C LEU A 170 7.74 -4.15 -24.06
N LYS A 171 6.58 -4.77 -24.27
CA LYS A 171 6.50 -6.09 -24.89
C LYS A 171 6.91 -5.93 -26.36
N GLU A 172 8.02 -6.56 -26.75
CA GLU A 172 8.37 -6.66 -28.17
C GLU A 172 7.21 -7.35 -28.89
N LYS A 173 6.65 -6.71 -29.91
CA LYS A 173 5.78 -7.39 -30.86
C LYS A 173 6.65 -8.44 -31.53
N GLU A 174 6.29 -9.71 -31.39
CA GLU A 174 6.76 -10.75 -32.32
C GLU A 174 6.29 -10.33 -33.72
N MET A 175 7.12 -9.55 -34.38
CA MET A 175 6.95 -9.27 -35.80
C MET A 175 7.44 -10.50 -36.52
N GLY A 176 6.48 -11.38 -36.85
CA GLY A 176 6.73 -12.46 -37.80
C GLY A 176 7.47 -11.90 -39.00
N SER A 177 8.60 -12.51 -39.29
CA SER A 177 9.43 -12.30 -40.45
C SER A 177 8.56 -12.22 -41.71
N SER A 178 8.29 -11.02 -42.21
CA SER A 178 8.02 -10.81 -43.63
C SER A 178 7.99 -9.32 -43.99
N SER A 179 8.80 -8.99 -45.00
CA SER A 179 8.72 -7.81 -45.85
C SER A 179 9.39 -6.51 -45.39
N SER A 180 10.54 -6.28 -46.02
CA SER A 180 11.23 -5.01 -46.21
C SER A 180 10.33 -4.00 -46.94
N VAL A 181 9.88 -2.95 -46.23
CA VAL A 181 9.46 -1.67 -46.84
C VAL A 181 9.99 -0.54 -45.95
N MET A 182 10.85 0.29 -46.53
CA MET A 182 11.32 1.53 -45.92
C MET A 182 10.15 2.47 -45.61
N PRO A 183 10.07 3.12 -44.46
CA PRO A 183 9.11 4.19 -44.23
C PRO A 183 9.68 5.55 -44.66
N THR A 184 8.91 6.21 -45.45
CA THR A 184 9.03 7.61 -45.88
C THR A 184 8.83 8.54 -44.69
N ILE A 185 9.66 9.57 -44.60
CA ILE A 185 9.65 10.63 -43.57
C ILE A 185 8.37 11.47 -43.72
N GLY A 186 7.69 11.71 -42.61
CA GLY A 186 6.70 12.78 -42.49
C GLY A 186 5.42 12.40 -41.77
N GLY A 187 5.34 12.67 -40.47
CA GLY A 187 4.10 12.58 -39.70
C GLY A 187 4.37 12.62 -38.20
N SER A 188 4.04 13.74 -37.59
CA SER A 188 3.98 13.92 -36.12
C SER A 188 3.08 12.84 -35.49
N GLU A 189 3.66 11.78 -34.96
CA GLU A 189 2.91 10.77 -34.21
C GLU A 189 2.64 11.29 -32.78
N ILE A 190 1.38 11.61 -32.54
CA ILE A 190 0.79 11.73 -31.21
C ILE A 190 0.92 10.35 -30.56
N SER A 191 1.86 10.21 -29.63
CA SER A 191 2.06 9.00 -28.82
C SER A 191 0.84 8.77 -27.92
N GLY A 192 -0.20 8.20 -28.48
CA GLY A 192 -1.34 7.66 -27.76
C GLY A 192 -0.89 6.37 -27.05
N HIS A 193 -0.68 6.43 -25.75
CA HIS A 193 -0.41 5.26 -24.92
C HIS A 193 -1.58 4.28 -25.01
N THR A 194 -1.42 3.22 -25.79
CA THR A 194 -2.34 2.08 -25.75
C THR A 194 -2.14 1.33 -24.43
N PRO A 195 -3.16 1.27 -23.55
CA PRO A 195 -3.07 0.51 -22.29
C PRO A 195 -2.83 -0.97 -22.59
N GLY A 196 -1.80 -1.58 -22.00
CA GLY A 196 -1.62 -3.02 -22.02
C GLY A 196 -0.41 -3.58 -22.79
N LEU A 197 0.49 -2.75 -23.33
CA LEU A 197 1.67 -3.21 -24.07
C LEU A 197 2.93 -3.41 -23.21
N GLY A 198 2.93 -3.05 -21.91
CA GLY A 198 4.09 -3.15 -21.04
C GLY A 198 4.08 -4.41 -20.17
N VAL A 199 5.27 -4.90 -19.82
CA VAL A 199 5.49 -6.02 -18.88
C VAL A 199 6.32 -5.54 -17.68
N ILE A 200 6.18 -6.23 -16.56
CA ILE A 200 6.96 -6.01 -15.33
C ILE A 200 7.79 -7.26 -15.06
N ALA A 201 9.11 -7.14 -15.06
CA ALA A 201 10.02 -8.27 -14.98
C ALA A 201 9.71 -9.39 -16.00
N GLY A 202 9.28 -9.05 -17.21
CA GLY A 202 8.87 -9.99 -18.26
C GLY A 202 7.48 -10.60 -18.07
N LEU A 203 6.77 -10.28 -16.98
CA LEU A 203 5.44 -10.83 -16.64
C LEU A 203 4.33 -9.83 -16.94
N GLU A 204 3.12 -10.36 -17.20
CA GLU A 204 1.90 -9.55 -17.38
C GLU A 204 1.45 -8.92 -16.06
N PRO A 205 1.41 -7.57 -15.95
CA PRO A 205 1.02 -6.88 -14.72
C PRO A 205 -0.51 -6.88 -14.55
N ILE A 206 -0.98 -7.49 -13.45
CA ILE A 206 -2.43 -7.64 -13.22
C ILE A 206 -2.95 -6.65 -12.18
N ASN A 207 -2.46 -6.69 -10.95
CA ASN A 207 -2.97 -5.81 -9.89
C ASN A 207 -1.84 -5.03 -9.21
N PHE A 208 -2.03 -3.72 -9.05
CA PHE A 208 -1.23 -2.87 -8.20
C PHE A 208 -2.11 -2.34 -7.06
N ILE A 209 -1.92 -2.87 -5.86
CA ILE A 209 -2.78 -2.59 -4.70
C ILE A 209 -1.97 -1.93 -3.59
N THR A 210 -2.45 -0.82 -3.06
CA THR A 210 -1.83 -0.12 -1.93
C THR A 210 -2.79 0.02 -0.76
N LEU A 211 -2.27 -0.13 0.47
CA LEU A 211 -3.00 0.00 1.73
C LEU A 211 -2.36 1.12 2.54
N ALA A 212 -3.07 2.22 2.79
CA ALA A 212 -2.61 3.37 3.57
C ALA A 212 -1.21 3.89 3.12
N THR A 213 -0.98 4.00 1.81
CA THR A 213 0.30 4.49 1.25
C THR A 213 0.29 6.01 1.13
N PRO A 214 1.35 6.72 1.57
CA PRO A 214 1.46 8.17 1.43
C PRO A 214 1.87 8.58 0.01
N HIS A 215 0.96 8.46 -0.95
CA HIS A 215 1.23 8.67 -2.37
C HIS A 215 1.74 10.07 -2.73
N LEU A 216 1.33 11.09 -1.93
CA LEU A 216 1.66 12.50 -2.08
C LEU A 216 2.68 12.97 -1.04
N GLY A 217 3.35 12.04 -0.35
CA GLY A 217 4.17 12.37 0.81
C GLY A 217 3.34 12.64 2.07
N VAL A 218 4.01 13.18 3.09
CA VAL A 218 3.42 13.46 4.41
C VAL A 218 3.49 14.93 4.80
N ARG A 219 3.84 15.81 3.85
CA ARG A 219 3.88 17.25 4.06
C ARG A 219 2.48 17.85 3.88
N GLY A 220 2.18 18.85 4.68
CA GLY A 220 0.91 19.58 4.66
C GLY A 220 -0.01 19.26 5.82
N LYS A 221 -1.02 20.10 5.99
CA LYS A 221 -1.98 20.01 7.09
C LYS A 221 -2.70 18.64 7.09
N ASN A 222 -2.76 18.01 8.26
CA ASN A 222 -3.42 16.72 8.49
C ASN A 222 -2.79 15.51 7.73
N GLN A 223 -1.58 15.63 7.19
CA GLN A 223 -0.89 14.50 6.55
C GLN A 223 -0.18 13.60 7.56
N LEU A 224 0.16 14.15 8.72
CA LEU A 224 0.62 13.43 9.92
C LEU A 224 -0.37 13.70 11.07
N PRO A 225 -1.49 12.97 11.14
CA PRO A 225 -2.55 13.25 12.11
C PRO A 225 -2.10 13.18 13.59
N PHE A 226 -1.01 12.45 13.91
CA PHE A 226 -0.46 12.41 15.27
C PHE A 226 0.07 13.77 15.74
N LEU A 227 0.40 14.70 14.83
CA LEU A 227 0.76 16.08 15.16
C LEU A 227 -0.48 16.95 15.39
N GLN A 228 -1.68 16.40 15.31
CA GLN A 228 -2.97 17.04 15.59
C GLN A 228 -3.23 18.34 14.80
N GLY A 229 -2.60 18.48 13.62
CA GLY A 229 -2.73 19.69 12.80
C GLY A 229 -2.10 20.93 13.41
N LEU A 230 -1.22 20.78 14.40
CA LEU A 230 -0.45 21.89 14.94
C LEU A 230 0.60 22.31 13.92
N SER A 231 0.30 23.37 13.17
CA SER A 231 1.16 23.87 12.07
C SER A 231 2.61 24.13 12.48
N ILE A 232 2.87 24.45 13.74
CA ILE A 232 4.22 24.64 14.26
C ILE A 232 4.96 23.33 14.35
N LEU A 233 4.34 22.25 14.83
CA LEU A 233 4.95 20.92 14.92
C LEU A 233 5.13 20.31 13.53
N GLU A 234 4.20 20.51 12.61
CA GLU A 234 4.34 20.08 11.21
C GLU A 234 5.50 20.81 10.51
N LYS A 235 5.68 22.11 10.77
CA LYS A 235 6.82 22.90 10.25
C LYS A 235 8.17 22.43 10.80
N LEU A 236 8.21 22.03 12.09
CA LEU A 236 9.42 21.50 12.72
C LEU A 236 9.70 20.04 12.31
N ALA A 237 8.68 19.26 11.97
CA ALA A 237 8.84 17.88 11.56
C ALA A 237 9.62 17.77 10.23
N ALA A 238 9.38 18.66 9.26
CA ALA A 238 10.06 18.63 7.97
C ALA A 238 11.61 18.76 8.09
N PRO A 239 12.20 19.73 8.80
CA PRO A 239 13.65 19.80 8.94
C PRO A 239 14.26 18.68 9.81
N LEU A 240 13.47 18.06 10.72
CA LEU A 240 13.94 16.98 11.58
C LEU A 240 13.77 15.60 10.94
N ALA A 241 12.93 15.46 9.92
CA ALA A 241 12.64 14.19 9.26
C ALA A 241 13.90 13.43 8.76
N PRO A 242 14.90 14.08 8.15
CA PRO A 242 16.13 13.41 7.73
C PRO A 242 16.94 12.83 8.89
N PHE A 243 16.86 13.45 10.07
CA PHE A 243 17.57 12.97 11.28
C PHE A 243 16.87 11.77 11.93
N ILE A 244 15.54 11.68 11.77
CA ILE A 244 14.75 10.61 12.42
C ILE A 244 14.55 9.43 11.49
N VAL A 245 14.22 9.67 10.21
CA VAL A 245 13.88 8.65 9.21
C VAL A 245 14.79 8.71 7.98
N GLY A 246 15.99 9.25 8.12
CA GLY A 246 17.03 9.29 7.11
C GLY A 246 16.56 9.94 5.79
N ARG A 247 17.13 9.48 4.69
CA ARG A 247 16.81 9.99 3.34
C ARG A 247 15.35 9.80 2.97
N THR A 248 14.72 8.72 3.44
CA THR A 248 13.28 8.47 3.24
C THR A 248 12.42 9.60 3.83
N GLY A 249 12.82 10.14 4.98
CA GLY A 249 12.14 11.29 5.59
C GLY A 249 12.18 12.52 4.70
N ALA A 250 13.36 12.88 4.17
CA ALA A 250 13.49 14.01 3.26
C ALA A 250 12.57 13.85 2.03
N GLN A 251 12.50 12.65 1.46
CA GLN A 251 11.65 12.34 0.31
C GLN A 251 10.16 12.42 0.64
N LEU A 252 9.74 11.91 1.80
CA LEU A 252 8.35 11.99 2.25
C LEU A 252 7.89 13.42 2.53
N PHE A 253 8.80 14.29 3.01
CA PHE A 253 8.52 15.70 3.28
C PHE A 253 8.78 16.63 2.07
N LEU A 254 9.15 16.06 0.91
CA LEU A 254 9.44 16.81 -0.32
C LEU A 254 10.58 17.84 -0.13
N THR A 255 11.56 17.52 0.72
CA THR A 255 12.72 18.37 1.02
C THR A 255 14.00 17.89 0.33
N ASP A 256 13.92 16.83 -0.46
CA ASP A 256 15.01 16.21 -1.24
C ASP A 256 15.20 16.85 -2.62
N GLY A 257 14.48 17.92 -2.94
CA GLY A 257 14.61 18.63 -4.21
C GLY A 257 15.84 19.55 -4.23
N GLU A 258 16.52 19.61 -5.38
CA GLU A 258 17.61 20.51 -5.71
C GLU A 258 17.17 21.57 -6.73
N PRO A 259 17.93 22.66 -6.97
CA PRO A 259 17.53 23.70 -7.95
C PRO A 259 17.23 23.15 -9.35
N SER A 260 17.95 22.10 -9.78
CA SER A 260 17.80 21.47 -11.10
C SER A 260 17.02 20.15 -11.06
N LYS A 261 16.64 19.65 -9.87
CA LYS A 261 16.01 18.33 -9.71
C LYS A 261 14.83 18.40 -8.76
N PRO A 262 13.61 18.16 -9.24
CA PRO A 262 12.43 18.11 -8.38
C PRO A 262 12.53 17.03 -7.28
N PRO A 263 11.72 17.15 -6.20
CA PRO A 263 11.61 16.08 -5.22
C PRO A 263 11.22 14.74 -5.84
N LEU A 264 11.74 13.63 -5.30
CA LEU A 264 11.54 12.30 -5.87
C LEU A 264 10.07 11.94 -6.07
N LEU A 265 9.20 12.22 -5.10
CA LEU A 265 7.77 11.87 -5.21
C LEU A 265 7.09 12.60 -6.35
N LEU A 266 7.53 13.82 -6.68
CA LEU A 266 7.04 14.56 -7.84
C LEU A 266 7.57 13.94 -9.14
N LEU A 267 8.86 13.56 -9.20
CA LEU A 267 9.41 12.82 -10.35
C LEU A 267 8.64 11.52 -10.62
N MET A 268 8.21 10.82 -9.56
CA MET A 268 7.46 9.57 -9.68
C MET A 268 6.01 9.75 -10.19
N THR A 269 5.63 10.95 -10.64
CA THR A 269 4.29 11.22 -11.21
C THR A 269 4.29 11.49 -12.72
N SER A 270 5.45 11.34 -13.35
CA SER A 270 5.62 11.43 -14.80
C SER A 270 6.66 10.42 -15.30
N ASP A 271 6.68 10.19 -16.59
CA ASP A 271 7.72 9.40 -17.24
C ASP A 271 8.90 10.30 -17.61
N HIS A 272 10.10 9.75 -17.50
CA HIS A 272 11.37 10.37 -17.84
C HIS A 272 12.17 9.42 -18.72
N ASP A 273 13.20 9.93 -19.42
CA ASP A 273 14.00 9.17 -20.38
C ASP A 273 14.50 7.82 -19.80
N ASP A 274 14.95 7.83 -18.54
CA ASP A 274 15.51 6.65 -17.88
C ASP A 274 14.51 5.87 -17.01
N THR A 275 13.30 6.42 -16.74
CA THR A 275 12.37 5.83 -15.77
C THR A 275 10.91 6.09 -16.12
N MET A 276 10.17 5.04 -16.42
CA MET A 276 8.78 5.08 -16.85
C MET A 276 7.82 4.85 -15.68
N PHE A 277 7.65 5.82 -14.78
CA PHE A 277 6.85 5.67 -13.57
C PHE A 277 5.35 5.50 -13.83
N ILE A 278 4.80 6.36 -14.70
CA ILE A 278 3.37 6.35 -15.01
C ILE A 278 3.05 5.24 -16.01
N SER A 279 3.89 5.01 -17.01
CA SER A 279 3.73 3.90 -17.94
C SER A 279 3.77 2.54 -17.23
N ALA A 280 4.67 2.37 -16.24
CA ALA A 280 4.72 1.16 -15.43
C ALA A 280 3.44 0.95 -14.60
N LEU A 281 2.87 2.01 -14.02
CA LEU A 281 1.57 1.94 -13.35
C LEU A 281 0.43 1.66 -14.32
N ALA A 282 0.44 2.31 -15.49
CA ALA A 282 -0.58 2.15 -16.53
C ALA A 282 -0.64 0.71 -17.08
N ALA A 283 0.49 0.00 -17.10
CA ALA A 283 0.58 -1.38 -17.55
C ALA A 283 -0.26 -2.36 -16.71
N PHE A 284 -0.49 -2.07 -15.43
CA PHE A 284 -1.36 -2.91 -14.61
C PHE A 284 -2.83 -2.83 -15.04
N LYS A 285 -3.50 -3.97 -15.14
CA LYS A 285 -4.93 -4.02 -15.46
C LYS A 285 -5.77 -3.30 -14.41
N ASN A 286 -5.41 -3.46 -13.12
CA ASN A 286 -6.08 -2.80 -12.01
C ASN A 286 -5.10 -2.09 -11.08
N ARG A 287 -5.46 -0.87 -10.71
CA ARG A 287 -4.83 -0.06 -9.68
C ARG A 287 -5.86 0.22 -8.61
N ILE A 288 -5.61 -0.29 -7.40
CA ILE A 288 -6.55 -0.19 -6.28
C ILE A 288 -5.83 0.41 -5.09
N LEU A 289 -6.39 1.43 -4.50
CA LEU A 289 -5.89 1.96 -3.24
C LEU A 289 -6.94 1.85 -2.14
N TYR A 290 -6.47 1.51 -0.94
CA TYR A 290 -7.27 1.49 0.28
C TYR A 290 -6.76 2.59 1.20
N ALA A 291 -7.65 3.50 1.60
CA ALA A 291 -7.32 4.67 2.40
C ALA A 291 -8.15 4.73 3.67
N ASN A 292 -7.49 4.90 4.82
CA ASN A 292 -8.18 5.15 6.07
C ASN A 292 -8.75 6.56 6.08
N VAL A 293 -10.07 6.69 6.26
CA VAL A 293 -10.73 8.01 6.30
C VAL A 293 -10.55 8.72 7.64
N SER A 294 -10.23 7.98 8.71
CA SER A 294 -10.04 8.49 10.07
C SER A 294 -9.12 7.56 10.87
N TYR A 295 -8.61 8.06 11.99
CA TYR A 295 -7.85 7.29 12.99
C TYR A 295 -6.51 6.72 12.51
N ASP A 296 -6.03 7.06 11.32
CA ASP A 296 -4.68 6.76 10.88
C ASP A 296 -3.75 7.90 11.30
N HIS A 297 -2.90 7.64 12.29
CA HIS A 297 -1.98 8.63 12.84
C HIS A 297 -0.67 8.75 12.07
N MET A 298 -0.44 7.89 11.09
CA MET A 298 0.80 7.87 10.31
C MET A 298 0.62 8.41 8.91
N VAL A 299 -0.53 8.13 8.28
CA VAL A 299 -0.80 8.54 6.90
C VAL A 299 -2.20 9.13 6.79
N GLY A 300 -2.29 10.38 6.36
CA GLY A 300 -3.55 11.09 6.19
C GLY A 300 -4.40 10.53 5.02
N TRP A 301 -5.72 10.71 5.11
CA TRP A 301 -6.66 10.26 4.08
C TRP A 301 -6.39 10.89 2.71
N LYS A 302 -6.05 12.18 2.67
CA LYS A 302 -5.76 12.91 1.44
C LYS A 302 -4.64 12.24 0.63
N THR A 303 -3.48 12.03 1.26
CA THR A 303 -2.31 11.44 0.60
C THR A 303 -2.52 9.99 0.23
N SER A 304 -3.19 9.18 1.07
CA SER A 304 -3.42 7.77 0.79
C SER A 304 -4.50 7.52 -0.27
N SER A 305 -5.40 8.49 -0.50
CA SER A 305 -6.47 8.38 -1.48
C SER A 305 -6.23 9.13 -2.79
N ILE A 306 -5.10 9.84 -2.92
CA ILE A 306 -4.80 10.68 -4.08
C ILE A 306 -5.99 11.62 -4.37
N ARG A 307 -6.41 12.38 -3.34
CA ARG A 307 -7.51 13.35 -3.46
C ARG A 307 -7.05 14.74 -3.03
N ARG A 308 -7.69 15.77 -3.60
CA ARG A 308 -7.57 17.14 -3.11
C ARG A 308 -8.28 17.28 -1.77
N GLU A 309 -7.90 18.25 -0.95
CA GLU A 309 -8.61 18.55 0.30
C GLU A 309 -10.11 18.82 0.07
N LEU A 310 -10.44 19.51 -1.03
CA LEU A 310 -11.82 19.83 -1.41
C LEU A 310 -12.65 18.61 -1.86
N ASP A 311 -11.99 17.55 -2.28
CA ASP A 311 -12.64 16.30 -2.70
C ASP A 311 -12.96 15.38 -1.49
N LEU A 312 -12.42 15.68 -0.31
CA LEU A 312 -12.65 14.92 0.90
C LEU A 312 -14.03 15.25 1.47
N ARG A 313 -14.91 14.26 1.41
CA ARG A 313 -16.26 14.36 1.97
C ARG A 313 -16.25 13.96 3.45
N LYS A 314 -17.35 14.25 4.15
CA LYS A 314 -17.52 13.73 5.51
C LYS A 314 -17.37 12.21 5.53
N PRO A 315 -16.54 11.65 6.43
CA PRO A 315 -16.33 10.20 6.50
C PRO A 315 -17.64 9.44 6.68
N LEU A 316 -17.82 8.40 5.86
CA LEU A 316 -18.95 7.49 5.99
C LEU A 316 -18.68 6.47 7.10
N HIS A 317 -19.75 5.98 7.74
CA HIS A 317 -19.64 5.04 8.85
C HIS A 317 -20.21 3.66 8.52
N ARG A 318 -21.15 3.58 7.56
CA ARG A 318 -21.80 2.33 7.20
C ARG A 318 -20.94 1.52 6.24
N SER A 319 -20.70 0.26 6.59
CA SER A 319 -20.01 -0.68 5.71
C SER A 319 -20.82 -1.01 4.46
N VAL A 320 -20.14 -1.17 3.33
CA VAL A 320 -20.73 -1.49 2.02
C VAL A 320 -20.21 -2.83 1.48
N GLY A 321 -20.93 -3.42 0.55
CA GLY A 321 -20.50 -4.64 -0.15
C GLY A 321 -20.36 -5.89 0.74
N GLY A 322 -20.91 -5.88 1.96
CA GLY A 322 -20.79 -7.00 2.91
C GLY A 322 -19.42 -7.09 3.61
N TYR A 323 -18.50 -6.16 3.36
CA TYR A 323 -17.18 -6.14 3.98
C TYR A 323 -17.13 -5.16 5.14
N LYS A 324 -16.88 -5.66 6.34
CA LYS A 324 -16.74 -4.84 7.53
C LYS A 324 -15.62 -3.80 7.34
N HIS A 325 -15.91 -2.55 7.73
CA HIS A 325 -15.02 -1.39 7.62
C HIS A 325 -14.75 -0.82 6.21
N ILE A 326 -15.18 -1.45 5.14
CA ILE A 326 -15.23 -0.81 3.81
C ILE A 326 -16.46 0.10 3.76
N VAL A 327 -16.25 1.42 3.61
CA VAL A 327 -17.35 2.40 3.69
C VAL A 327 -17.66 3.09 2.37
N ASN A 328 -16.74 3.04 1.41
CA ASN A 328 -16.94 3.54 0.06
C ASN A 328 -16.05 2.81 -0.93
N VAL A 329 -16.54 2.62 -2.14
CA VAL A 329 -15.79 2.10 -3.28
C VAL A 329 -16.14 2.95 -4.50
N GLU A 330 -15.13 3.60 -5.07
CA GLU A 330 -15.26 4.53 -6.17
C GLU A 330 -14.24 4.19 -7.25
N TYR A 331 -14.64 4.26 -8.51
CA TYR A 331 -13.73 4.16 -9.64
C TYR A 331 -13.53 5.54 -10.26
N CYS A 332 -12.28 6.03 -10.22
CA CYS A 332 -11.87 7.27 -10.86
C CYS A 332 -11.23 6.92 -12.21
N SER A 333 -11.89 7.31 -13.28
CA SER A 333 -11.36 7.14 -14.66
C SER A 333 -10.06 7.92 -14.83
N PRO A 334 -9.20 7.51 -15.80
CA PRO A 334 -8.03 8.29 -16.17
C PRO A 334 -8.42 9.73 -16.57
N VAL A 335 -7.61 10.69 -16.11
CA VAL A 335 -7.76 12.10 -16.49
C VAL A 335 -6.89 12.35 -17.72
N SER A 336 -7.40 13.11 -18.71
CA SER A 336 -6.63 13.48 -19.89
C SER A 336 -5.36 14.26 -19.54
N SER A 337 -4.32 14.05 -20.35
CA SER A 337 -3.00 14.66 -20.15
C SER A 337 -2.87 16.08 -20.72
N ASP A 338 -3.96 16.72 -21.15
CA ASP A 338 -3.93 18.00 -21.90
C ASP A 338 -3.55 19.25 -21.06
N GLY A 339 -2.80 19.06 -19.98
CA GLY A 339 -2.22 20.13 -19.17
C GLY A 339 -0.71 20.24 -19.35
N PRO A 340 -0.12 21.44 -19.14
CA PRO A 340 1.33 21.60 -19.17
C PRO A 340 1.97 20.72 -18.10
N HIS A 341 2.78 19.78 -18.56
CA HIS A 341 3.63 19.00 -17.66
C HIS A 341 4.58 19.94 -16.93
N PHE A 342 4.71 19.73 -15.63
CA PHE A 342 5.68 20.35 -14.73
C PHE A 342 6.54 21.42 -15.49
N PRO A 343 6.48 22.53 -15.50
CA PRO A 343 6.51 23.37 -14.49
C PRO A 343 7.21 24.63 -14.57
N SER A 344 7.06 25.35 -15.56
CA SER A 344 7.46 26.77 -15.47
C SER A 344 6.82 27.46 -14.27
N ARG A 345 5.66 26.98 -13.83
CA ARG A 345 4.93 27.52 -12.67
C ARG A 345 5.48 27.01 -11.33
N ALA A 346 5.74 25.73 -11.20
CA ALA A 346 6.32 25.18 -9.98
C ALA A 346 7.80 25.55 -9.82
N ALA A 347 8.57 25.62 -10.92
CA ALA A 347 9.94 26.14 -10.92
C ALA A 347 9.96 27.63 -10.47
N ARG A 348 9.09 28.47 -11.01
CA ARG A 348 8.95 29.86 -10.58
C ARG A 348 8.50 30.01 -9.13
N ALA A 349 7.57 29.18 -8.67
CA ALA A 349 7.15 29.20 -7.28
C ALA A 349 8.27 28.76 -6.34
N LYS A 350 9.10 27.78 -6.74
CA LYS A 350 10.28 27.37 -5.99
C LYS A 350 11.32 28.49 -5.93
N GLU A 351 11.62 29.13 -7.06
CA GLU A 351 12.54 30.26 -7.14
C GLU A 351 12.06 31.43 -6.28
N ALA A 352 10.77 31.76 -6.35
CA ALA A 352 10.16 32.78 -5.49
C ALA A 352 10.24 32.42 -4.00
N ALA A 353 10.02 31.15 -3.64
CA ALA A 353 10.14 30.70 -2.26
C ALA A 353 11.58 30.72 -1.74
N GLN A 354 12.57 30.56 -2.61
CA GLN A 354 13.99 30.65 -2.25
C GLN A 354 14.50 32.06 -2.20
N SER A 355 14.07 32.93 -3.13
CA SER A 355 14.52 34.34 -3.19
C SER A 355 13.84 35.22 -2.14
N THR A 356 12.60 34.93 -1.79
CA THR A 356 11.81 35.65 -0.80
C THR A 356 11.10 34.66 0.12
N PRO A 357 11.83 34.03 1.06
CA PRO A 357 11.25 33.00 1.91
C PRO A 357 10.24 33.62 2.87
N ASN A 358 8.98 33.51 2.52
CA ASN A 358 7.86 33.76 3.44
C ASN A 358 7.01 32.49 3.54
N THR A 359 6.14 32.45 4.54
CA THR A 359 5.29 31.27 4.78
C THR A 359 4.32 31.03 3.61
N GLU A 360 3.81 32.09 3.00
CA GLU A 360 2.83 32.01 1.91
C GLU A 360 3.47 31.43 0.64
N ASN A 361 4.64 31.92 0.22
CA ASN A 361 5.34 31.40 -0.96
C ASN A 361 5.70 29.93 -0.78
N THR A 362 6.08 29.51 0.42
CA THR A 362 6.39 28.13 0.72
C THR A 362 5.15 27.25 0.69
N GLU A 363 4.02 27.71 1.25
CA GLU A 363 2.75 26.96 1.22
C GLU A 363 2.19 26.87 -0.20
N GLU A 364 2.26 27.93 -0.99
CA GLU A 364 1.84 27.94 -2.39
C GLU A 364 2.68 26.95 -3.23
N TYR A 365 3.99 26.96 -3.07
CA TYR A 365 4.87 26.02 -3.74
C TYR A 365 4.50 24.56 -3.45
N HIS A 366 4.25 24.22 -2.17
CA HIS A 366 3.85 22.88 -1.79
C HIS A 366 2.47 22.49 -2.34
N LYS A 367 1.55 23.41 -2.36
CA LYS A 367 0.23 23.21 -2.93
C LYS A 367 0.29 22.95 -4.44
N MET A 368 1.18 23.63 -5.15
CA MET A 368 1.44 23.35 -6.57
C MET A 368 2.04 21.97 -6.78
N MET A 369 3.05 21.57 -6.01
CA MET A 369 3.64 20.23 -6.11
C MET A 369 2.60 19.15 -5.83
N GLU A 370 1.76 19.34 -4.82
CA GLU A 370 0.71 18.38 -4.48
C GLU A 370 -0.30 18.25 -5.62
N GLU A 371 -0.73 19.36 -6.22
CA GLU A 371 -1.65 19.35 -7.34
C GLU A 371 -1.06 18.63 -8.56
N GLU A 372 0.21 18.87 -8.89
CA GLU A 372 0.92 18.16 -9.96
C GLU A 372 1.03 16.66 -9.66
N MET A 373 1.33 16.27 -8.42
CA MET A 373 1.38 14.86 -8.04
C MET A 373 0.00 14.19 -8.16
N ILE A 374 -1.07 14.85 -7.74
CA ILE A 374 -2.43 14.34 -7.87
C ILE A 374 -2.78 14.17 -9.36
N HIS A 375 -2.54 15.20 -10.17
CA HIS A 375 -2.82 15.15 -11.60
C HIS A 375 -2.05 14.04 -12.31
N GLY A 376 -0.74 13.93 -12.08
CA GLY A 376 0.10 12.89 -12.68
C GLY A 376 -0.37 11.47 -12.32
N LEU A 377 -0.72 11.24 -11.04
CA LEU A 377 -1.18 9.93 -10.59
C LEU A 377 -2.61 9.60 -11.04
N GLN A 378 -3.46 10.60 -11.29
CA GLN A 378 -4.81 10.38 -11.80
C GLN A 378 -4.85 10.04 -13.30
N ARG A 379 -3.75 10.22 -14.03
CA ARG A 379 -3.66 9.86 -15.46
C ARG A 379 -3.87 8.36 -15.73
N VAL A 380 -3.65 7.50 -14.74
CA VAL A 380 -3.78 6.04 -14.91
C VAL A 380 -5.12 5.48 -14.41
N GLY A 381 -5.95 6.28 -13.78
CA GLY A 381 -7.19 5.85 -13.15
C GLY A 381 -6.97 4.93 -11.94
N TRP A 382 -7.89 4.97 -10.98
CA TRP A 382 -7.81 4.22 -9.73
C TRP A 382 -9.16 3.75 -9.24
N LYS A 383 -9.24 2.51 -8.75
CA LYS A 383 -10.30 2.10 -7.84
C LYS A 383 -9.91 2.53 -6.43
N LYS A 384 -10.67 3.44 -5.83
CA LYS A 384 -10.44 3.99 -4.49
C LYS A 384 -11.40 3.35 -3.52
N VAL A 385 -10.85 2.80 -2.44
CA VAL A 385 -11.58 2.11 -1.38
C VAL A 385 -11.34 2.83 -0.06
N ASP A 386 -12.39 3.43 0.48
CA ASP A 386 -12.32 4.13 1.76
C ASP A 386 -12.64 3.16 2.90
N VAL A 387 -11.78 3.18 3.93
CA VAL A 387 -11.83 2.29 5.09
C VAL A 387 -12.05 3.10 6.35
N ASN A 388 -12.96 2.68 7.23
CA ASN A 388 -13.24 3.37 8.48
C ASN A 388 -13.30 2.40 9.66
N PHE A 389 -12.35 2.53 10.56
CA PHE A 389 -12.25 1.70 11.77
C PHE A 389 -12.93 2.31 13.00
N HIS A 390 -13.80 3.33 12.87
CA HIS A 390 -14.47 4.00 13.99
C HIS A 390 -15.20 3.04 14.96
N ALA A 391 -15.73 1.95 14.43
CA ALA A 391 -16.45 0.93 15.21
C ALA A 391 -15.58 -0.26 15.64
N SER A 392 -14.25 -0.18 15.46
CA SER A 392 -13.33 -1.21 15.95
C SER A 392 -13.00 -1.00 17.43
N LEU A 393 -12.54 -2.06 18.11
CA LEU A 393 -12.10 -1.97 19.50
C LEU A 393 -10.91 -1.02 19.67
N TRP A 394 -10.00 -0.99 18.67
CA TRP A 394 -8.82 -0.15 18.63
C TRP A 394 -8.80 0.73 17.37
N PRO A 395 -9.66 1.78 17.28
CA PRO A 395 -9.74 2.59 16.07
C PRO A 395 -8.43 3.30 15.76
N TYR A 396 -7.69 3.76 16.77
CA TYR A 396 -6.41 4.46 16.62
C TYR A 396 -5.26 3.58 16.06
N SER A 397 -5.49 2.29 15.94
CA SER A 397 -4.59 1.37 15.23
C SER A 397 -4.92 1.22 13.74
N ALA A 398 -5.70 2.15 13.15
CA ALA A 398 -6.19 2.06 11.76
C ALA A 398 -5.07 1.74 10.76
N HIS A 399 -3.89 2.36 10.92
CA HIS A 399 -2.73 2.11 10.06
C HIS A 399 -2.29 0.65 10.03
N ASN A 400 -2.33 -0.04 11.18
CA ASN A 400 -1.97 -1.45 11.30
C ASN A 400 -3.18 -2.38 11.10
N ASN A 401 -4.40 -1.91 11.42
CA ASN A 401 -5.61 -2.67 11.18
C ASN A 401 -5.83 -2.96 9.70
N ILE A 402 -5.52 -2.01 8.81
CA ILE A 402 -5.86 -2.10 7.39
C ILE A 402 -5.28 -3.34 6.69
N HIS A 403 -4.12 -3.86 7.17
CA HIS A 403 -3.49 -5.08 6.65
C HIS A 403 -3.41 -6.22 7.67
N VAL A 404 -3.98 -6.01 8.89
CA VAL A 404 -3.95 -6.97 10.01
C VAL A 404 -2.53 -7.34 10.40
N LYS A 405 -1.71 -6.34 10.78
CA LYS A 405 -0.32 -6.56 11.18
C LYS A 405 -0.15 -7.64 12.25
N ASN A 406 -1.08 -7.72 13.19
CA ASN A 406 -1.13 -8.75 14.25
C ASN A 406 -2.59 -9.18 14.42
N GLU A 407 -2.88 -10.46 14.26
CA GLU A 407 -4.24 -10.99 14.27
C GLU A 407 -4.98 -10.72 15.59
N TRP A 408 -4.28 -10.77 16.72
CA TRP A 408 -4.88 -10.57 18.03
C TRP A 408 -5.32 -9.13 18.31
N VAL A 409 -4.57 -8.15 17.77
CA VAL A 409 -4.80 -6.73 18.04
C VAL A 409 -5.52 -6.05 16.87
N HIS A 410 -5.19 -6.43 15.63
CA HIS A 410 -5.60 -5.71 14.42
C HIS A 410 -6.66 -6.47 13.59
N ASN A 411 -7.33 -7.45 14.18
CA ASN A 411 -8.33 -8.30 13.50
C ASN A 411 -9.49 -7.50 12.84
N ALA A 412 -9.72 -6.27 13.27
CA ALA A 412 -10.71 -5.39 12.61
C ALA A 412 -10.50 -5.29 11.10
N GLY A 413 -9.25 -5.41 10.62
CA GLY A 413 -8.90 -5.39 9.20
C GLY A 413 -9.23 -6.64 8.40
N ALA A 414 -9.74 -7.71 9.02
CA ALA A 414 -10.05 -8.96 8.33
C ALA A 414 -11.00 -8.77 7.12
N GLY A 415 -11.99 -7.88 7.26
CA GLY A 415 -12.90 -7.52 6.16
C GLY A 415 -12.20 -6.83 5.00
N VAL A 416 -11.16 -6.03 5.29
CA VAL A 416 -10.36 -5.33 4.25
C VAL A 416 -9.54 -6.34 3.46
N ILE A 417 -8.82 -7.25 4.14
CA ILE A 417 -8.02 -8.31 3.48
C ILE A 417 -8.91 -9.25 2.68
N ALA A 418 -10.12 -9.56 3.17
CA ALA A 418 -11.10 -10.32 2.41
C ALA A 418 -11.50 -9.61 1.10
N HIS A 419 -11.79 -8.32 1.16
CA HIS A 419 -12.13 -7.50 -0.01
C HIS A 419 -10.95 -7.40 -1.00
N VAL A 420 -9.70 -7.28 -0.51
CA VAL A 420 -8.49 -7.32 -1.35
C VAL A 420 -8.41 -8.63 -2.12
N ALA A 421 -8.56 -9.78 -1.44
CA ALA A 421 -8.51 -11.10 -2.06
C ALA A 421 -9.59 -11.28 -3.13
N ASP A 422 -10.82 -10.85 -2.83
CA ASP A 422 -11.94 -10.99 -3.76
C ASP A 422 -11.83 -10.02 -4.96
N SER A 423 -11.24 -8.83 -4.76
CA SER A 423 -10.89 -7.91 -5.86
C SER A 423 -9.85 -8.53 -6.81
N ILE A 424 -8.86 -9.26 -6.30
CA ILE A 424 -7.87 -9.98 -7.13
C ILE A 424 -8.55 -11.10 -7.93
N LYS A 425 -9.43 -11.88 -7.30
CA LYS A 425 -10.17 -12.94 -7.98
C LYS A 425 -11.03 -12.42 -9.12
N GLN A 426 -11.77 -11.35 -8.87
CA GLN A 426 -12.64 -10.75 -9.88
C GLN A 426 -11.88 -10.35 -11.13
N THR A 427 -10.69 -9.79 -10.96
CA THR A 427 -9.81 -9.44 -12.08
C THR A 427 -9.35 -10.66 -12.86
N CYS A 428 -8.96 -11.73 -12.15
CA CYS A 428 -8.51 -12.96 -12.81
C CYS A 428 -9.62 -13.58 -13.65
N LEU A 429 -10.87 -13.55 -13.19
CA LEU A 429 -12.03 -14.04 -13.93
C LEU A 429 -12.32 -13.20 -15.18
N GLN A 430 -12.23 -11.87 -15.07
CA GLN A 430 -12.42 -10.96 -16.21
C GLN A 430 -11.31 -11.07 -17.26
N ALA A 431 -10.10 -11.46 -16.87
CA ALA A 431 -8.98 -11.66 -17.78
C ALA A 431 -9.01 -13.02 -18.49
N SER A 432 -9.91 -13.91 -18.10
CA SER A 432 -10.06 -15.27 -18.67
C SER A 432 -11.25 -15.37 -19.63
N LEU A 433 -12.05 -14.32 -19.73
CA LEU A 433 -13.15 -14.13 -20.68
C LEU A 433 -12.69 -13.27 -21.87
#